data_232ed8c43b18fd3b5fa6138b77c445de
#
_entry.id   232ed8c43b18fd3b5fa6138b77c445de
#
_cell.length_a   1.000
_cell.length_b   1.000
_cell.length_c   1.000
_cell.angle_alpha   90.00
_cell.angle_beta   90.00
_cell.angle_gamma   90.00
#
_symmetry.space_group_name_H-M   'P 1'
#
loop_
_entity.id
_entity.type
_entity.pdbx_description
1 polymer ?
#
loop_
_entity_poly.entity_id
_entity_poly.type
_entity_poly.pdbx_seq_one_letter_code
_entity_poly.pdbx_strand_id
1 'polypeptide(L)'
;NIHGGEAQFAFAVPYKAVKMKKAGKKLVLTVKYDYNKPDLSHMEEGEEKKAALKAWKEEKDYEVFDELPFWANGQGIVNKKRTRLAVYDPENGSCEIVTPDYENVENSWVEGDDTILYVSSLYTDKKDVYQGLKQYTISTGELKTLVEQKDMSIDYACILKGKVTFFGSYMKEYGFNENDKLYTVEDGKVELLSDYDDSIRNTICCDCKFAD
;
A
#
# COMPACT_ATOMS: atom_id res chain seq x y z
N ASN A 1 22.78 -12.08 -7.37
CA ASN A 1 23.28 -13.46 -7.31
C ASN A 1 23.94 -13.69 -5.94
N ILE A 2 23.39 -14.64 -5.14
CA ILE A 2 23.89 -14.94 -3.78
C ILE A 2 25.30 -15.58 -3.77
N HIS A 3 25.75 -16.07 -4.93
CA HIS A 3 27.07 -16.67 -5.11
C HIS A 3 28.08 -15.71 -5.74
N GLY A 4 27.77 -14.42 -5.82
CA GLY A 4 28.57 -13.40 -6.50
C GLY A 4 28.34 -13.36 -8.01
N GLY A 5 29.07 -12.46 -8.68
CA GLY A 5 28.89 -12.20 -10.12
C GLY A 5 28.09 -10.92 -10.40
N GLU A 6 27.99 -10.56 -11.68
CA GLU A 6 27.25 -9.38 -12.10
C GLU A 6 25.73 -9.58 -12.00
N ALA A 7 25.01 -8.48 -11.78
CA ALA A 7 23.55 -8.48 -11.81
C ALA A 7 23.08 -8.79 -13.23
N GLN A 8 22.12 -9.71 -13.35
CA GLN A 8 21.52 -10.07 -14.62
C GLN A 8 20.05 -9.62 -14.61
N PHE A 9 19.55 -9.26 -15.82
CA PHE A 9 18.13 -8.96 -15.98
C PHE A 9 17.32 -10.23 -15.65
N ALA A 10 16.33 -10.09 -14.75
CA ALA A 10 15.45 -11.17 -14.38
C ALA A 10 14.05 -11.03 -15.02
N PHE A 11 13.41 -9.89 -14.82
CA PHE A 11 12.08 -9.59 -15.37
C PHE A 11 11.80 -8.08 -15.29
N ALA A 12 10.78 -7.63 -16.03
CA ALA A 12 10.22 -6.29 -15.93
C ALA A 12 8.74 -6.38 -15.56
N VAL A 13 8.25 -5.37 -14.85
CA VAL A 13 6.83 -5.21 -14.51
C VAL A 13 6.32 -3.87 -15.04
N PRO A 14 5.01 -3.75 -15.39
CA PRO A 14 4.47 -2.54 -16.00
C PRO A 14 4.36 -1.35 -15.04
N TYR A 15 4.65 -1.55 -13.75
CA TYR A 15 4.50 -0.56 -12.70
C TYR A 15 5.84 -0.16 -12.08
N LYS A 16 5.89 1.03 -11.47
CA LYS A 16 7.03 1.45 -10.65
C LYS A 16 6.98 0.72 -9.31
N ALA A 17 7.65 -0.43 -9.21
CA ALA A 17 7.79 -1.18 -7.97
C ALA A 17 8.78 -0.47 -7.01
N VAL A 18 8.40 -0.33 -5.74
CA VAL A 18 9.20 0.29 -4.67
C VAL A 18 9.59 -0.69 -3.57
N LYS A 19 8.82 -1.77 -3.40
CA LYS A 19 9.11 -2.88 -2.49
C LYS A 19 8.72 -4.19 -3.16
N MET A 20 9.41 -5.25 -2.79
CA MET A 20 9.13 -6.61 -3.25
C MET A 20 9.27 -7.58 -2.09
N LYS A 21 8.30 -8.47 -1.93
CA LYS A 21 8.31 -9.56 -0.95
C LYS A 21 7.97 -10.87 -1.65
N LYS A 22 8.57 -11.95 -1.21
CA LYS A 22 8.27 -13.31 -1.71
C LYS A 22 7.05 -13.88 -0.97
N ALA A 23 6.14 -14.51 -1.71
CA ALA A 23 5.01 -15.26 -1.21
C ALA A 23 4.93 -16.58 -1.98
N GLY A 24 5.43 -17.66 -1.38
CA GLY A 24 5.56 -18.96 -2.06
C GLY A 24 6.39 -18.84 -3.34
N LYS A 25 5.77 -19.13 -4.48
CA LYS A 25 6.37 -19.00 -5.82
C LYS A 25 6.15 -17.61 -6.44
N LYS A 26 5.26 -16.79 -5.89
CA LYS A 26 4.91 -15.47 -6.41
C LYS A 26 5.65 -14.35 -5.69
N LEU A 27 5.60 -13.17 -6.27
CA LEU A 27 6.17 -11.96 -5.69
C LEU A 27 5.05 -10.94 -5.44
N VAL A 28 5.01 -10.41 -4.23
CA VAL A 28 4.13 -9.29 -3.86
C VAL A 28 4.91 -8.01 -4.03
N LEU A 29 4.42 -7.14 -4.87
CA LEU A 29 5.02 -5.85 -5.22
C LEU A 29 4.22 -4.71 -4.60
N THR A 30 4.91 -3.79 -3.96
CA THR A 30 4.34 -2.48 -3.63
C THR A 30 4.66 -1.55 -4.79
N VAL A 31 3.65 -1.04 -5.46
CA VAL A 31 3.82 -0.24 -6.69
C VAL A 31 3.26 1.17 -6.53
N LYS A 32 3.83 2.13 -7.23
CA LYS A 32 3.28 3.48 -7.36
C LYS A 32 2.38 3.54 -8.59
N TYR A 33 1.15 3.94 -8.37
CA TYR A 33 0.13 4.13 -9.39
C TYR A 33 -0.29 5.59 -9.47
N ASP A 34 -0.46 6.09 -10.68
CA ASP A 34 -0.76 7.49 -10.95
C ASP A 34 -2.02 7.58 -11.83
N TYR A 35 -3.15 7.92 -11.22
CA TYR A 35 -4.44 8.05 -11.91
C TYR A 35 -4.52 9.27 -12.84
N ASN A 36 -3.54 10.20 -12.76
CA ASN A 36 -3.44 11.28 -13.74
C ASN A 36 -2.87 10.81 -15.09
N LYS A 37 -2.31 9.60 -15.15
CA LYS A 37 -1.83 9.03 -16.41
C LYS A 37 -2.99 8.37 -17.13
N PRO A 38 -3.13 8.63 -18.46
CA PRO A 38 -4.12 7.92 -19.26
C PRO A 38 -3.80 6.43 -19.28
N ASP A 39 -4.82 5.60 -19.15
CA ASP A 39 -4.69 4.16 -19.40
C ASP A 39 -4.70 3.92 -20.92
N LEU A 40 -3.53 3.68 -21.45
CA LEU A 40 -3.31 3.36 -22.86
C LEU A 40 -3.01 1.87 -23.09
N SER A 41 -3.30 1.02 -22.11
CA SER A 41 -3.05 -0.43 -22.18
C SER A 41 -3.87 -1.12 -23.28
N HIS A 42 -5.04 -0.56 -23.60
CA HIS A 42 -5.93 -1.04 -24.65
C HIS A 42 -5.52 -0.60 -26.07
N MET A 43 -4.55 0.30 -26.19
CA MET A 43 -4.07 0.80 -27.48
C MET A 43 -2.86 -0.03 -27.96
N GLU A 44 -2.88 -0.40 -29.24
CA GLU A 44 -1.73 -1.02 -29.87
C GLU A 44 -0.56 -0.03 -30.00
N GLU A 45 0.65 -0.55 -30.02
CA GLU A 45 1.84 0.28 -30.26
C GLU A 45 1.78 0.87 -31.67
N GLY A 46 1.69 2.20 -31.76
CA GLY A 46 1.52 2.91 -33.02
C GLY A 46 1.51 4.43 -32.84
N GLU A 47 1.21 5.13 -33.93
CA GLU A 47 1.18 6.60 -33.96
C GLU A 47 0.05 7.17 -33.09
N GLU A 48 -1.09 6.48 -32.94
CA GLU A 48 -2.20 6.92 -32.11
C GLU A 48 -1.81 6.91 -30.61
N LYS A 49 -1.17 5.86 -30.14
CA LYS A 49 -0.67 5.78 -28.76
C LYS A 49 0.40 6.82 -28.49
N LYS A 50 1.30 7.06 -29.44
CA LYS A 50 2.31 8.13 -29.34
C LYS A 50 1.67 9.52 -29.31
N ALA A 51 0.64 9.77 -30.13
CA ALA A 51 -0.09 11.03 -30.13
C ALA A 51 -0.82 11.26 -28.80
N ALA A 52 -1.49 10.25 -28.26
CA ALA A 52 -2.14 10.32 -26.94
C ALA A 52 -1.14 10.61 -25.82
N LEU A 53 0.02 9.94 -25.82
CA LEU A 53 1.09 10.21 -24.86
C LEU A 53 1.67 11.61 -25.01
N LYS A 54 1.78 12.12 -26.25
CA LYS A 54 2.26 13.47 -26.51
C LYS A 54 1.26 14.51 -26.00
N ALA A 55 -0.03 14.36 -26.33
CA ALA A 55 -1.09 15.24 -25.85
C ALA A 55 -1.11 15.28 -24.31
N TRP A 56 -1.07 14.13 -23.66
CA TRP A 56 -1.00 14.08 -22.19
C TRP A 56 0.25 14.79 -21.62
N LYS A 57 1.39 14.72 -22.31
CA LYS A 57 2.60 15.43 -21.88
C LYS A 57 2.50 16.96 -22.09
N GLU A 58 1.81 17.39 -23.14
CA GLU A 58 1.60 18.82 -23.44
C GLU A 58 0.62 19.48 -22.45
N GLU A 59 -0.33 18.71 -21.88
CA GLU A 59 -1.26 19.18 -20.85
C GLU A 59 -0.62 19.41 -19.46
N LYS A 60 0.68 19.12 -19.31
CA LYS A 60 1.37 19.27 -18.01
C LYS A 60 1.78 20.67 -17.62
N ASP A 61 1.43 21.67 -18.39
CA ASP A 61 1.70 23.07 -18.08
C ASP A 61 0.84 23.58 -16.90
N TYR A 62 -0.20 22.81 -16.53
CA TYR A 62 -1.01 23.07 -15.35
C TYR A 62 -1.41 21.74 -14.69
N GLU A 63 -1.75 21.79 -13.41
CA GLU A 63 -2.23 20.63 -12.66
C GLU A 63 -3.49 21.01 -11.90
N VAL A 64 -4.53 20.16 -11.99
CA VAL A 64 -5.79 20.33 -11.25
C VAL A 64 -5.70 19.54 -9.96
N PHE A 65 -5.81 20.25 -8.83
CA PHE A 65 -5.86 19.62 -7.52
C PHE A 65 -7.30 19.52 -7.07
N ASP A 66 -7.82 18.32 -7.01
CA ASP A 66 -9.18 18.01 -6.64
C ASP A 66 -9.26 17.02 -5.47
N GLU A 67 -8.11 16.75 -4.82
CA GLU A 67 -8.06 15.89 -3.65
C GLU A 67 -7.08 16.42 -2.57
N LEU A 68 -7.30 16.04 -1.33
CA LEU A 68 -6.43 16.33 -0.18
C LEU A 68 -5.90 15.06 0.47
N PRO A 69 -4.59 14.96 0.78
CA PRO A 69 -3.56 15.95 0.44
C PRO A 69 -3.17 15.88 -1.03
N PHE A 70 -2.94 17.02 -1.66
CA PHE A 70 -2.38 17.07 -3.01
C PHE A 70 -0.84 17.12 -3.01
N TRP A 71 -0.24 17.41 -1.86
CA TRP A 71 1.21 17.50 -1.68
C TRP A 71 1.63 16.80 -0.39
N ALA A 72 2.79 16.14 -0.39
CA ALA A 72 3.37 15.49 0.77
C ALA A 72 4.88 15.74 0.86
N ASN A 73 5.37 15.91 2.10
CA ASN A 73 6.78 16.18 2.37
C ASN A 73 7.67 15.04 1.83
N GLY A 74 8.74 15.39 1.13
CA GLY A 74 9.65 14.43 0.52
C GLY A 74 9.12 13.66 -0.70
N GLN A 75 7.82 13.79 -1.03
CA GLN A 75 7.19 13.13 -2.19
C GLN A 75 6.76 14.13 -3.28
N GLY A 76 6.59 15.41 -2.92
CA GLY A 76 6.05 16.43 -3.83
C GLY A 76 4.55 16.27 -4.05
N ILE A 77 4.10 16.47 -5.28
CA ILE A 77 2.70 16.38 -5.66
C ILE A 77 2.24 14.90 -5.61
N VAL A 78 1.22 14.63 -4.80
CA VAL A 78 0.64 13.29 -4.57
C VAL A 78 -0.81 13.17 -5.05
N ASN A 79 -1.37 14.25 -5.61
CA ASN A 79 -2.72 14.28 -6.15
C ASN A 79 -2.98 13.07 -7.05
N LYS A 80 -4.02 12.30 -6.75
CA LYS A 80 -4.40 11.06 -7.47
C LYS A 80 -3.30 10.00 -7.62
N LYS A 81 -2.24 10.08 -6.82
CA LYS A 81 -1.21 9.04 -6.77
C LYS A 81 -1.45 8.11 -5.59
N ARG A 82 -1.38 6.81 -5.85
CA ARG A 82 -1.60 5.77 -4.83
C ARG A 82 -0.43 4.81 -4.76
N THR A 83 -0.24 4.27 -3.60
CA THR A 83 0.56 3.07 -3.41
C THR A 83 -0.38 1.88 -3.48
N ARG A 84 -0.12 0.93 -4.36
CA ARG A 84 -0.98 -0.25 -4.56
C ARG A 84 -0.19 -1.53 -4.40
N LEU A 85 -0.86 -2.66 -4.22
CA LEU A 85 -0.24 -3.98 -4.25
C LEU A 85 -0.51 -4.66 -5.58
N ALA A 86 0.53 -5.30 -6.10
CA ALA A 86 0.43 -6.18 -7.25
C ALA A 86 1.04 -7.53 -6.93
N VAL A 87 0.50 -8.58 -7.51
CA VAL A 87 1.06 -9.93 -7.47
C VAL A 87 1.67 -10.24 -8.83
N TYR A 88 2.95 -10.59 -8.83
CA TYR A 88 3.68 -11.04 -10.00
C TYR A 88 3.90 -12.55 -9.93
N ASP A 89 3.56 -13.21 -11.01
CA ASP A 89 3.78 -14.66 -11.19
C ASP A 89 4.97 -14.89 -12.13
N PRO A 90 6.11 -15.36 -11.63
CA PRO A 90 7.29 -15.63 -12.47
C PRO A 90 7.11 -16.77 -13.47
N GLU A 91 6.14 -17.66 -13.28
CA GLU A 91 5.93 -18.82 -14.16
C GLU A 91 5.31 -18.39 -15.49
N ASN A 92 4.42 -17.42 -15.48
CA ASN A 92 3.72 -16.93 -16.67
C ASN A 92 3.99 -15.46 -17.02
N GLY A 93 4.68 -14.73 -16.12
CA GLY A 93 5.02 -13.32 -16.31
C GLY A 93 3.84 -12.36 -16.05
N SER A 94 2.70 -12.82 -15.55
CA SER A 94 1.57 -11.95 -15.22
C SER A 94 1.90 -11.04 -14.03
N CYS A 95 1.36 -9.82 -14.07
CA CYS A 95 1.49 -8.84 -12.99
C CYS A 95 0.14 -8.14 -12.81
N GLU A 96 -0.57 -8.48 -11.76
CA GLU A 96 -1.93 -7.99 -11.51
C GLU A 96 -2.01 -7.16 -10.25
N ILE A 97 -2.68 -5.99 -10.33
CA ILE A 97 -3.00 -5.19 -9.15
C ILE A 97 -4.15 -5.86 -8.39
N VAL A 98 -3.93 -6.11 -7.09
CA VAL A 98 -4.89 -6.83 -6.25
C VAL A 98 -5.65 -5.94 -5.27
N THR A 99 -5.31 -4.66 -5.20
CA THR A 99 -6.03 -3.68 -4.37
C THR A 99 -7.13 -2.99 -5.18
N PRO A 100 -8.26 -2.63 -4.55
CA PRO A 100 -9.31 -1.82 -5.18
C PRO A 100 -8.79 -0.48 -5.71
N ASP A 101 -9.52 0.11 -6.67
CA ASP A 101 -9.18 1.43 -7.21
C ASP A 101 -9.26 2.52 -6.14
N TYR A 102 -8.43 3.56 -6.28
CA TYR A 102 -8.27 4.68 -5.36
C TYR A 102 -7.85 4.31 -3.93
N GLU A 103 -7.62 3.05 -3.65
CA GLU A 103 -7.10 2.62 -2.36
C GLU A 103 -5.59 2.88 -2.28
N ASN A 104 -5.16 3.56 -1.21
CA ASN A 104 -3.76 3.80 -0.92
C ASN A 104 -3.28 2.86 0.17
N VAL A 105 -2.34 1.99 -0.15
CA VAL A 105 -1.73 1.07 0.82
C VAL A 105 -0.68 1.83 1.63
N GLU A 106 -0.85 1.87 2.94
CA GLU A 106 0.09 2.48 3.88
C GLU A 106 1.20 1.51 4.22
N ASN A 107 0.84 0.27 4.55
CA ASN A 107 1.78 -0.79 4.87
C ASN A 107 1.23 -2.17 4.48
N SER A 108 2.12 -3.15 4.29
CA SER A 108 1.73 -4.52 3.95
C SER A 108 2.69 -5.56 4.47
N TRP A 109 2.19 -6.75 4.77
CA TRP A 109 2.95 -7.90 5.25
C TRP A 109 2.53 -9.14 4.49
N VAL A 110 3.49 -10.00 4.20
CA VAL A 110 3.25 -11.33 3.64
C VAL A 110 3.37 -12.32 4.79
N GLU A 111 2.31 -13.06 5.01
CA GLU A 111 2.18 -14.06 6.05
C GLU A 111 2.12 -15.46 5.41
N GLY A 112 3.15 -16.25 5.67
CA GLY A 112 3.33 -17.51 4.97
C GLY A 112 3.53 -17.34 3.47
N ASP A 113 2.98 -18.26 2.69
CA ASP A 113 3.16 -18.32 1.23
C ASP A 113 1.96 -17.77 0.44
N ASP A 114 0.84 -17.48 1.10
CA ASP A 114 -0.44 -17.22 0.42
C ASP A 114 -1.23 -16.02 0.93
N THR A 115 -0.88 -15.46 2.09
CA THR A 115 -1.64 -14.40 2.74
C THR A 115 -0.91 -13.07 2.69
N ILE A 116 -1.61 -12.02 2.29
CA ILE A 116 -1.16 -10.63 2.41
C ILE A 116 -2.08 -9.92 3.40
N LEU A 117 -1.51 -9.40 4.48
CA LEU A 117 -2.17 -8.41 5.33
C LEU A 117 -1.74 -7.02 4.87
N TYR A 118 -2.67 -6.07 4.80
CA TYR A 118 -2.30 -4.71 4.50
C TYR A 118 -3.23 -3.68 5.14
N VAL A 119 -2.66 -2.55 5.45
CA VAL A 119 -3.35 -1.38 5.98
C VAL A 119 -3.49 -0.36 4.86
N SER A 120 -4.67 0.20 4.71
CA SER A 120 -4.97 1.10 3.61
C SER A 120 -6.01 2.15 3.97
N SER A 121 -6.04 3.20 3.13
CA SER A 121 -7.07 4.24 3.12
C SER A 121 -7.67 4.34 1.73
N LEU A 122 -8.98 4.25 1.63
CA LEU A 122 -9.73 4.51 0.39
C LEU A 122 -10.23 5.96 0.42
N TYR A 123 -9.90 6.74 -0.59
CA TYR A 123 -10.36 8.12 -0.72
C TYR A 123 -10.31 8.62 -2.16
N THR A 124 -11.20 9.56 -2.51
CA THR A 124 -11.27 10.22 -3.82
C THR A 124 -11.15 11.75 -3.72
N ASP A 125 -11.59 12.33 -2.60
CA ASP A 125 -11.61 13.77 -2.38
C ASP A 125 -10.66 14.17 -1.26
N LYS A 126 -10.86 13.59 -0.07
CA LYS A 126 -10.07 13.87 1.12
C LYS A 126 -9.66 12.57 1.80
N LYS A 127 -8.36 12.42 2.02
CA LYS A 127 -7.84 11.32 2.82
C LYS A 127 -8.27 11.47 4.27
N ASP A 128 -8.94 10.45 4.79
CA ASP A 128 -9.25 10.37 6.21
C ASP A 128 -7.99 10.01 7.03
N VAL A 129 -8.07 10.25 8.32
CA VAL A 129 -7.05 9.85 9.30
C VAL A 129 -7.18 8.37 9.67
N TYR A 130 -8.32 7.76 9.41
CA TYR A 130 -8.62 6.37 9.70
C TYR A 130 -8.17 5.44 8.59
N GLN A 131 -7.78 4.24 8.99
CA GLN A 131 -7.35 3.19 8.07
C GLN A 131 -8.19 1.93 8.24
N GLY A 132 -8.23 1.12 7.20
CA GLY A 132 -8.75 -0.23 7.23
C GLY A 132 -7.63 -1.26 7.24
N LEU A 133 -7.91 -2.43 7.83
CA LEU A 133 -7.06 -3.61 7.76
C LEU A 133 -7.74 -4.65 6.87
N LYS A 134 -7.01 -5.14 5.89
CA LYS A 134 -7.51 -6.11 4.91
C LYS A 134 -6.58 -7.30 4.78
N GLN A 135 -7.15 -8.41 4.38
CA GLN A 135 -6.44 -9.63 4.03
C GLN A 135 -6.75 -10.00 2.58
N TYR A 136 -5.71 -10.30 1.82
CA TYR A 136 -5.82 -10.86 0.48
C TYR A 136 -5.19 -12.24 0.43
N THR A 137 -5.92 -13.22 -0.12
CA THR A 137 -5.45 -14.59 -0.31
C THR A 137 -5.04 -14.78 -1.76
N ILE A 138 -3.75 -15.04 -1.99
CA ILE A 138 -3.16 -15.04 -3.35
C ILE A 138 -3.70 -16.19 -4.21
N SER A 139 -3.91 -17.37 -3.62
CA SER A 139 -4.35 -18.56 -4.36
C SER A 139 -5.80 -18.48 -4.84
N THR A 140 -6.67 -17.81 -4.09
CA THR A 140 -8.10 -17.69 -4.38
C THR A 140 -8.50 -16.35 -4.97
N GLY A 141 -7.65 -15.32 -4.82
CA GLY A 141 -7.99 -13.94 -5.17
C GLY A 141 -9.01 -13.29 -4.21
N GLU A 142 -9.27 -13.92 -3.07
CA GLU A 142 -10.24 -13.41 -2.10
C GLU A 142 -9.69 -12.21 -1.33
N LEU A 143 -10.46 -11.14 -1.30
CA LEU A 143 -10.21 -9.96 -0.49
C LEU A 143 -11.21 -9.88 0.66
N LYS A 144 -10.72 -9.92 1.90
CA LYS A 144 -11.52 -9.81 3.11
C LYS A 144 -11.17 -8.53 3.86
N THR A 145 -12.15 -7.69 4.18
CA THR A 145 -11.99 -6.58 5.11
C THR A 145 -12.07 -7.13 6.54
N LEU A 146 -11.03 -6.90 7.32
CA LEU A 146 -10.93 -7.34 8.71
C LEU A 146 -11.34 -6.22 9.67
N VAL A 147 -10.85 -4.99 9.40
CA VAL A 147 -11.23 -3.78 10.13
C VAL A 147 -11.63 -2.72 9.10
N GLU A 148 -12.82 -2.17 9.26
CA GLU A 148 -13.33 -1.12 8.39
C GLU A 148 -12.55 0.19 8.58
N GLN A 149 -12.41 0.99 7.51
CA GLN A 149 -11.85 2.34 7.56
C GLN A 149 -12.88 3.29 8.18
N LYS A 150 -12.94 3.37 9.50
CA LYS A 150 -13.99 4.10 10.18
C LYS A 150 -13.53 4.93 11.37
N ASP A 151 -12.83 4.34 12.30
CA ASP A 151 -12.55 4.95 13.61
C ASP A 151 -11.20 4.53 14.22
N MET A 152 -10.34 3.86 13.44
CA MET A 152 -9.02 3.43 13.91
C MET A 152 -7.88 3.94 13.02
N SER A 153 -6.77 4.30 13.66
CA SER A 153 -5.44 4.31 13.07
C SER A 153 -4.80 2.94 13.28
N ILE A 154 -4.16 2.38 12.26
CA ILE A 154 -3.53 1.05 12.32
C ILE A 154 -2.11 1.15 11.79
N ASP A 155 -1.13 0.68 12.57
CA ASP A 155 0.28 0.79 12.22
C ASP A 155 0.90 -0.51 11.72
N TYR A 156 0.71 -1.60 12.46
CA TYR A 156 1.34 -2.89 12.18
C TYR A 156 0.34 -4.03 12.35
N ALA A 157 0.43 -5.05 11.50
CA ALA A 157 -0.36 -6.27 11.61
C ALA A 157 0.46 -7.52 11.31
N CYS A 158 0.11 -8.62 11.97
CA CYS A 158 0.68 -9.95 11.73
C CYS A 158 -0.33 -11.05 12.09
N ILE A 159 -0.01 -12.28 11.75
CA ILE A 159 -0.75 -13.45 12.25
C ILE A 159 0.01 -14.04 13.44
N LEU A 160 -0.57 -13.93 14.63
CA LEU A 160 -0.03 -14.48 15.86
C LEU A 160 -0.91 -15.63 16.35
N LYS A 161 -0.36 -16.85 16.44
CA LYS A 161 -1.10 -18.05 16.86
C LYS A 161 -2.40 -18.29 16.08
N GLY A 162 -2.37 -18.02 14.77
CA GLY A 162 -3.52 -18.19 13.86
C GLY A 162 -4.56 -17.09 13.89
N LYS A 163 -4.37 -16.03 14.68
CA LYS A 163 -5.26 -14.85 14.74
C LYS A 163 -4.56 -13.63 14.17
N VAL A 164 -5.30 -12.81 13.44
CA VAL A 164 -4.80 -11.52 12.99
C VAL A 164 -4.72 -10.60 14.19
N THR A 165 -3.52 -10.11 14.46
CA THR A 165 -3.18 -9.24 15.59
C THR A 165 -2.56 -7.97 15.04
N PHE A 166 -2.91 -6.81 15.61
CA PHE A 166 -2.44 -5.54 15.10
C PHE A 166 -2.28 -4.50 16.21
N PHE A 167 -1.44 -3.51 15.93
CA PHE A 167 -1.33 -2.30 16.73
C PHE A 167 -2.12 -1.18 16.10
N GLY A 168 -2.86 -0.43 16.93
CA GLY A 168 -3.66 0.69 16.48
C GLY A 168 -4.24 1.50 17.63
N SER A 169 -4.88 2.60 17.28
CA SER A 169 -5.55 3.50 18.22
C SER A 169 -6.89 3.95 17.68
N TYR A 170 -7.87 4.10 18.56
CA TYR A 170 -9.14 4.75 18.25
C TYR A 170 -9.05 6.28 18.26
N MET A 171 -7.94 6.85 18.71
CA MET A 171 -7.70 8.30 18.76
C MET A 171 -8.78 9.12 19.49
N LYS A 172 -9.41 8.52 20.53
CA LYS A 172 -10.58 9.10 21.21
C LYS A 172 -10.21 10.12 22.28
N GLU A 173 -9.09 9.90 22.97
CA GLU A 173 -8.70 10.73 24.11
C GLU A 173 -7.68 11.80 23.71
N TYR A 174 -6.64 11.40 22.99
CA TYR A 174 -5.50 12.27 22.65
C TYR A 174 -5.29 12.44 21.13
N GLY A 175 -6.25 12.00 20.32
CA GLY A 175 -6.14 12.06 18.87
C GLY A 175 -4.92 11.32 18.35
N PHE A 176 -4.14 11.96 17.46
CA PHE A 176 -2.91 11.36 16.91
C PHE A 176 -1.79 11.10 17.92
N ASN A 177 -1.90 11.64 19.12
CA ASN A 177 -0.91 11.44 20.19
C ASN A 177 -1.29 10.27 21.12
N GLU A 178 -2.41 9.61 20.87
CA GLU A 178 -2.81 8.41 21.61
C GLU A 178 -1.89 7.24 21.25
N ASN A 179 -1.35 6.57 22.26
CA ASN A 179 -0.51 5.40 22.06
C ASN A 179 -1.29 4.26 21.42
N ASP A 180 -0.66 3.55 20.48
CA ASP A 180 -1.25 2.36 19.89
C ASP A 180 -1.35 1.25 20.95
N LYS A 181 -2.47 0.55 20.95
CA LYS A 181 -2.73 -0.63 21.79
C LYS A 181 -2.72 -1.89 20.94
N LEU A 182 -2.61 -3.03 21.57
CA LEU A 182 -2.61 -4.32 20.91
C LEU A 182 -4.02 -4.88 20.80
N TYR A 183 -4.44 -5.18 19.60
CA TYR A 183 -5.75 -5.75 19.29
C TYR A 183 -5.63 -7.06 18.52
N THR A 184 -6.68 -7.85 18.56
CA THR A 184 -6.93 -8.96 17.63
C THR A 184 -8.25 -8.75 16.92
N VAL A 185 -8.39 -9.34 15.73
CA VAL A 185 -9.64 -9.34 14.98
C VAL A 185 -9.98 -10.75 14.51
N GLU A 186 -11.23 -11.15 14.76
CA GLU A 186 -11.80 -12.41 14.31
C GLU A 186 -13.25 -12.15 13.87
N ASP A 187 -13.61 -12.56 12.67
CA ASP A 187 -14.93 -12.35 12.05
C ASP A 187 -15.46 -10.91 12.12
N GLY A 188 -14.56 -9.94 11.91
CA GLY A 188 -14.88 -8.52 11.95
C GLY A 188 -15.04 -7.92 13.34
N LYS A 189 -14.87 -8.72 14.40
CA LYS A 189 -14.92 -8.26 15.77
C LYS A 189 -13.51 -7.96 16.27
N VAL A 190 -13.28 -6.70 16.64
CA VAL A 190 -12.01 -6.22 17.21
C VAL A 190 -12.05 -6.36 18.72
N GLU A 191 -11.04 -7.01 19.29
CA GLU A 191 -10.88 -7.21 20.72
C GLU A 191 -9.54 -6.65 21.20
N LEU A 192 -9.56 -5.91 22.30
CA LEU A 192 -8.36 -5.40 22.96
C LEU A 192 -7.63 -6.55 23.66
N LEU A 193 -6.35 -6.75 23.31
CA LEU A 193 -5.49 -7.75 23.97
C LEU A 193 -4.65 -7.15 25.09
N SER A 194 -4.24 -5.89 24.97
CA SER A 194 -3.47 -5.19 25.98
C SER A 194 -3.76 -3.71 25.93
N ASP A 195 -4.08 -3.15 27.09
CA ASP A 195 -4.31 -1.72 27.32
C ASP A 195 -3.07 -1.00 27.88
N TYR A 196 -1.90 -1.62 27.75
CA TYR A 196 -0.64 -1.03 28.14
C TYR A 196 -0.44 0.33 27.43
N ASP A 197 -0.38 1.39 28.23
CA ASP A 197 -0.31 2.76 27.75
C ASP A 197 1.12 3.28 27.76
N ASP A 198 1.90 2.81 26.81
CA ASP A 198 3.26 3.31 26.53
C ASP A 198 3.53 3.23 25.04
N SER A 199 4.53 3.96 24.58
CA SER A 199 4.93 3.90 23.18
C SER A 199 5.57 2.55 22.87
N ILE A 200 4.92 1.78 21.99
CA ILE A 200 5.48 0.56 21.42
C ILE A 200 6.36 0.83 20.21
N ARG A 201 6.38 2.09 19.75
CA ARG A 201 7.24 2.52 18.65
C ARG A 201 8.57 2.98 19.22
N ASN A 202 9.63 2.32 18.81
CA ASN A 202 10.99 2.75 19.12
C ASN A 202 11.52 3.70 18.03
N THR A 203 10.75 4.76 17.75
CA THR A 203 11.09 5.76 16.73
C THR A 203 11.14 7.14 17.34
N ILE A 204 12.26 7.82 17.15
CA ILE A 204 12.36 9.26 17.37
C ILE A 204 12.05 9.94 16.04
N CYS A 205 10.94 10.67 15.97
CA CYS A 205 10.59 11.47 14.81
C CYS A 205 11.34 12.79 14.89
N CYS A 206 12.23 13.07 13.94
CA CYS A 206 12.86 14.37 13.78
C CYS A 206 13.00 14.72 12.30
N ASP A 207 13.10 16.00 12.00
CA ASP A 207 13.29 16.50 10.63
C ASP A 207 14.75 16.36 10.14
N CYS A 208 15.64 15.88 10.98
CA CYS A 208 17.02 15.68 10.65
C CYS A 208 17.26 14.29 10.06
N LYS A 209 18.03 14.22 8.98
CA LYS A 209 18.63 12.94 8.58
C LYS A 209 19.69 12.59 9.63
N PHE A 210 19.58 11.40 10.20
CA PHE A 210 20.68 10.83 10.94
C PHE A 210 21.82 10.57 9.94
N ALA A 211 23.04 10.95 10.31
CA ALA A 211 24.21 10.56 9.55
C ALA A 211 24.32 9.03 9.59
N ASP A 212 24.55 8.43 8.42
CA ASP A 212 24.87 7.00 8.30
C ASP A 212 26.20 6.68 8.97
#